data_b8db877ae1f91f0aeb83c2eebf50f275
#
_entry.id   b8db877ae1f91f0aeb83c2eebf50f275
#
_cell.length_a   1.000
_cell.length_b   1.000
_cell.length_c   1.000
_cell.angle_alpha   90.00
_cell.angle_beta   90.00
_cell.angle_gamma   90.00
#
_symmetry.space_group_name_H-M   'P 1'
#
loop_
_entity.id
_entity.type
_entity.pdbx_description
1 polymer ?
#
loop_
_entity_poly.entity_id
_entity_poly.type
_entity_poly.pdbx_seq_one_letter_code
_entity_poly.pdbx_strand_id
1 'polypeptide(L)'
;MHFTNGVIDLRLSGEDVFNEECGIQDGYVFYIYKHHGLHKMGYVSLRLGESPSLYYLGHIGYRIDPPYRGNGYAQQACELLQPLMREHGLRSVVITTDTDNTASRKTCEHLGCVLESIADVPNEYRVLCSGSEKKCRYIYFVREENE
;
A
#
# COMPACT_ATOMS: atom_id res chain seq x y z
N MET A 1 -6.88 9.48 14.04
CA MET A 1 -7.16 9.33 12.59
C MET A 1 -7.70 7.93 12.32
N HIS A 2 -8.80 7.87 11.62
CA HIS A 2 -9.52 6.63 11.42
C HIS A 2 -10.41 6.75 10.17
N PHE A 3 -10.48 5.68 9.40
CA PHE A 3 -11.31 5.62 8.19
C PHE A 3 -12.22 4.39 8.25
N THR A 4 -13.39 4.50 7.68
CA THR A 4 -14.33 3.36 7.60
C THR A 4 -15.13 3.42 6.31
N ASN A 5 -15.49 2.25 5.79
CA ASN A 5 -16.47 2.13 4.71
C ASN A 5 -17.72 1.34 5.17
N GLY A 6 -17.85 1.08 6.48
CA GLY A 6 -18.93 0.28 7.05
C GLY A 6 -18.72 -1.23 6.98
N VAL A 7 -17.68 -1.69 6.28
CA VAL A 7 -17.28 -3.10 6.20
C VAL A 7 -15.98 -3.33 6.96
N ILE A 8 -15.00 -2.46 6.72
CA ILE A 8 -13.74 -2.45 7.45
C ILE A 8 -13.46 -1.07 8.05
N ASP A 9 -12.62 -1.06 9.07
CA ASP A 9 -12.08 0.16 9.68
C ASP A 9 -10.56 0.15 9.53
N LEU A 10 -10.00 1.32 9.25
CA LEU A 10 -8.56 1.58 9.35
C LEU A 10 -8.32 2.42 10.59
N ARG A 11 -7.51 1.90 11.50
CA ARG A 11 -7.16 2.59 12.76
C ARG A 11 -5.66 2.85 12.76
N LEU A 12 -5.30 4.12 12.98
CA LEU A 12 -3.90 4.51 13.00
C LEU A 12 -3.16 3.75 14.09
N SER A 13 -2.07 3.08 13.71
CA SER A 13 -1.16 2.45 14.65
C SER A 13 -0.22 3.52 15.21
N GLY A 14 0.52 3.23 16.24
CA GLY A 14 1.57 4.12 16.74
C GLY A 14 2.91 3.91 16.05
N GLU A 15 2.97 3.10 14.99
CA GLU A 15 4.22 2.77 14.32
C GLU A 15 4.75 3.94 13.49
N ASP A 16 6.05 4.18 13.57
CA ASP A 16 6.76 5.18 12.79
C ASP A 16 7.31 4.53 11.52
N VAL A 17 7.06 5.14 10.38
CA VAL A 17 7.55 4.68 9.08
C VAL A 17 8.75 5.50 8.58
N PHE A 18 9.16 6.54 9.31
CA PHE A 18 10.32 7.34 8.93
C PHE A 18 11.55 6.45 8.78
N ASN A 19 12.23 6.57 7.64
CA ASN A 19 13.47 5.85 7.37
C ASN A 19 14.33 6.67 6.41
N GLU A 20 15.34 7.31 6.94
CA GLU A 20 16.22 8.19 6.17
C GLU A 20 16.98 7.42 5.09
N GLU A 21 17.44 6.22 5.38
CA GLU A 21 18.18 5.38 4.41
C GLU A 21 17.33 5.01 3.20
N CYS A 22 16.04 4.75 3.41
CA CYS A 22 15.09 4.42 2.35
C CYS A 22 14.43 5.65 1.73
N GLY A 23 14.73 6.86 2.23
CA GLY A 23 14.12 8.09 1.76
C GLY A 23 12.64 8.23 2.13
N ILE A 24 12.20 7.52 3.15
CA ILE A 24 10.82 7.65 3.68
C ILE A 24 10.83 8.81 4.67
N GLN A 25 10.23 9.93 4.28
CA GLN A 25 10.22 11.16 5.08
C GLN A 25 9.14 11.15 6.16
N ASP A 26 8.01 10.55 5.86
CA ASP A 26 6.86 10.45 6.75
C ASP A 26 5.94 9.35 6.24
N GLY A 27 4.86 9.11 6.95
CA GLY A 27 3.84 8.16 6.52
C GLY A 27 2.96 7.69 7.64
N TYR A 28 2.20 6.66 7.31
CA TYR A 28 1.16 6.14 8.19
C TYR A 28 1.13 4.61 8.09
N VAL A 29 0.89 3.96 9.22
CA VAL A 29 0.52 2.54 9.25
C VAL A 29 -0.85 2.45 9.92
N PHE A 30 -1.81 1.90 9.20
CA PHE A 30 -3.14 1.64 9.72
C PHE A 30 -3.32 0.14 9.91
N TYR A 31 -3.86 -0.26 11.05
CA TYR A 31 -4.33 -1.61 11.25
C TYR A 31 -5.75 -1.75 10.68
N ILE A 32 -6.01 -2.89 10.07
CA ILE A 32 -7.30 -3.19 9.42
C ILE A 32 -8.13 -4.05 10.37
N TYR A 33 -9.37 -3.61 10.62
CA TYR A 33 -10.34 -4.32 11.44
C TYR A 33 -11.66 -4.47 10.69
N LYS A 34 -12.44 -5.45 11.03
CA LYS A 34 -13.87 -5.41 10.66
C LYS A 34 -14.51 -4.22 11.32
N HIS A 35 -15.53 -3.65 10.69
CA HIS A 35 -16.25 -2.50 11.24
C HIS A 35 -16.69 -2.79 12.67
N HIS A 36 -16.27 -1.94 13.62
CA HIS A 36 -16.44 -2.11 15.06
C HIS A 36 -15.77 -3.37 15.65
N GLY A 37 -14.94 -4.05 14.89
CA GLY A 37 -14.27 -5.27 15.32
C GLY A 37 -13.11 -5.03 16.27
N LEU A 38 -12.68 -6.09 16.97
CA LEU A 38 -11.61 -6.02 17.97
C LEU A 38 -10.33 -6.74 17.51
N HIS A 39 -10.41 -7.57 16.46
CA HIS A 39 -9.26 -8.34 16.00
C HIS A 39 -8.64 -7.72 14.76
N LYS A 40 -7.34 -7.46 14.83
CA LYS A 40 -6.58 -6.96 13.69
C LYS A 40 -6.52 -8.02 12.59
N MET A 41 -6.91 -7.63 11.38
CA MET A 41 -6.91 -8.51 10.21
C MET A 41 -5.69 -8.33 9.31
N GLY A 42 -4.93 -7.26 9.52
CA GLY A 42 -3.78 -6.93 8.72
C GLY A 42 -3.41 -5.46 8.87
N TYR A 43 -2.63 -4.95 7.92
CA TYR A 43 -2.26 -3.54 7.91
C TYR A 43 -2.19 -3.00 6.48
N VAL A 44 -2.27 -1.69 6.37
CA VAL A 44 -1.93 -0.93 5.16
C VAL A 44 -1.06 0.25 5.57
N SER A 45 -0.02 0.51 4.81
CA SER A 45 0.88 1.64 5.05
C SER A 45 0.92 2.57 3.86
N LEU A 46 1.07 3.85 4.12
CA LEU A 46 1.37 4.88 3.13
C LEU A 46 2.72 5.48 3.49
N ARG A 47 3.68 5.37 2.58
CA ARG A 47 5.03 5.91 2.74
C ARG A 47 5.17 7.16 1.89
N LEU A 48 5.58 8.25 2.50
CA LEU A 48 5.75 9.55 1.84
C LEU A 48 7.23 9.83 1.65
N GLY A 49 7.61 10.18 0.43
CA GLY A 49 8.97 10.47 0.05
C GLY A 49 9.28 9.95 -1.34
N GLU A 50 10.49 10.21 -1.78
CA GLU A 50 11.00 9.73 -3.06
C GLU A 50 12.45 9.28 -2.88
N SER A 51 12.77 8.11 -3.40
CA SER A 51 14.13 7.57 -3.35
C SER A 51 14.25 6.36 -4.27
N PRO A 52 15.47 5.93 -4.61
CA PRO A 52 15.66 4.65 -5.31
C PRO A 52 15.07 3.47 -4.53
N SER A 53 15.14 3.47 -3.21
CA SER A 53 14.54 2.41 -2.37
C SER A 53 13.02 2.37 -2.54
N LEU A 54 12.36 3.52 -2.50
CA LEU A 54 10.90 3.60 -2.68
C LEU A 54 10.46 3.24 -4.10
N TYR A 55 11.33 3.42 -5.09
CA TYR A 55 11.05 2.99 -6.46
C TYR A 55 10.70 1.49 -6.51
N TYR A 56 11.43 0.67 -5.75
CA TYR A 56 11.21 -0.78 -5.70
C TYR A 56 10.28 -1.22 -4.59
N LEU A 57 10.23 -0.50 -3.47
CA LEU A 57 9.38 -0.82 -2.32
C LEU A 57 7.92 -0.38 -2.54
N GLY A 58 7.72 0.75 -3.24
CA GLY A 58 6.42 1.38 -3.44
C GLY A 58 6.00 2.27 -2.28
N HIS A 59 5.01 3.11 -2.54
CA HIS A 59 4.45 4.05 -1.54
C HIS A 59 3.41 3.37 -0.65
N ILE A 60 2.69 2.37 -1.17
CA ILE A 60 1.71 1.62 -0.38
C ILE A 60 2.21 0.19 -0.18
N GLY A 61 2.19 -0.23 1.08
CA GLY A 61 2.38 -1.62 1.44
C GLY A 61 1.16 -2.14 2.20
N TYR A 62 0.84 -3.41 2.06
CA TYR A 62 -0.27 -4.02 2.80
C TYR A 62 -0.03 -5.50 3.02
N ARG A 63 -0.68 -6.01 4.04
CA ARG A 63 -0.76 -7.44 4.31
C ARG A 63 -2.09 -7.75 4.96
N ILE A 64 -2.75 -8.78 4.47
CA ILE A 64 -3.93 -9.36 5.11
C ILE A 64 -3.50 -10.68 5.74
N ASP A 65 -3.83 -10.86 7.01
CA ASP A 65 -3.49 -12.09 7.73
C ASP A 65 -4.25 -13.27 7.11
N PRO A 66 -3.63 -14.47 7.04
CA PRO A 66 -4.17 -15.60 6.28
C PRO A 66 -5.66 -15.93 6.51
N PRO A 67 -6.19 -15.91 7.75
CA PRO A 67 -7.60 -16.24 7.98
C PRO A 67 -8.59 -15.29 7.30
N TYR A 68 -8.15 -14.09 6.94
CA TYR A 68 -9.02 -13.03 6.41
C TYR A 68 -8.85 -12.78 4.92
N ARG A 69 -7.99 -13.55 4.25
CA ARG A 69 -7.72 -13.40 2.81
C ARG A 69 -8.90 -13.84 1.95
N GLY A 70 -8.96 -13.32 0.72
CA GLY A 70 -10.00 -13.67 -0.24
C GLY A 70 -11.29 -12.87 -0.10
N ASN A 71 -11.30 -11.80 0.69
CA ASN A 71 -12.49 -10.97 0.95
C ASN A 71 -12.39 -9.55 0.39
N GLY A 72 -11.32 -9.23 -0.34
CA GLY A 72 -11.13 -7.90 -0.93
C GLY A 72 -10.73 -6.81 0.08
N TYR A 73 -10.25 -7.17 1.25
CA TYR A 73 -9.93 -6.18 2.29
C TYR A 73 -8.73 -5.30 1.92
N ALA A 74 -7.72 -5.84 1.22
CA ALA A 74 -6.59 -5.03 0.77
C ALA A 74 -7.04 -3.94 -0.20
N GLN A 75 -7.91 -4.28 -1.14
CA GLN A 75 -8.50 -3.31 -2.07
C GLN A 75 -9.28 -2.23 -1.33
N GLN A 76 -10.14 -2.63 -0.41
CA GLN A 76 -10.94 -1.68 0.38
C GLN A 76 -10.05 -0.76 1.21
N ALA A 77 -8.99 -1.30 1.81
CA ALA A 77 -8.04 -0.52 2.59
C ALA A 77 -7.35 0.56 1.73
N CYS A 78 -6.89 0.18 0.54
CA CYS A 78 -6.27 1.15 -0.38
C CYS A 78 -7.26 2.23 -0.82
N GLU A 79 -8.51 1.88 -1.07
CA GLU A 79 -9.56 2.85 -1.42
C GLU A 79 -9.82 3.83 -0.29
N LEU A 80 -9.78 3.36 0.95
CA LEU A 80 -9.97 4.22 2.12
C LEU A 80 -8.83 5.22 2.32
N LEU A 81 -7.66 4.99 1.72
CA LEU A 81 -6.55 5.94 1.77
C LEU A 81 -6.71 7.12 0.80
N GLN A 82 -7.66 7.06 -0.13
CA GLN A 82 -7.84 8.12 -1.14
C GLN A 82 -7.96 9.52 -0.52
N PRO A 83 -8.80 9.78 0.49
CA PRO A 83 -8.88 11.10 1.09
C PRO A 83 -7.56 11.58 1.70
N LEU A 84 -6.82 10.67 2.34
CA LEU A 84 -5.54 11.00 2.95
C LEU A 84 -4.49 11.37 1.90
N MET A 85 -4.46 10.63 0.80
CA MET A 85 -3.55 10.94 -0.31
C MET A 85 -3.89 12.30 -0.96
N ARG A 86 -5.16 12.63 -1.13
CA ARG A 86 -5.59 13.96 -1.60
C ARG A 86 -5.14 15.06 -0.66
N GLU A 87 -5.29 14.85 0.64
CA GLU A 87 -4.90 15.80 1.67
C GLU A 87 -3.41 16.14 1.60
N HIS A 88 -2.58 15.17 1.21
CA HIS A 88 -1.15 15.37 0.99
C HIS A 88 -0.81 15.92 -0.40
N GLY A 89 -1.79 16.24 -1.22
CA GLY A 89 -1.57 16.79 -2.55
C GLY A 89 -1.03 15.79 -3.56
N LEU A 90 -1.16 14.50 -3.30
CA LEU A 90 -0.66 13.45 -4.20
C LEU A 90 -1.62 13.26 -5.37
N ARG A 91 -1.06 13.10 -6.56
CA ARG A 91 -1.82 12.78 -7.79
C ARG A 91 -1.83 11.28 -8.07
N SER A 92 -0.77 10.61 -7.66
CA SER A 92 -0.63 9.16 -7.81
C SER A 92 0.38 8.64 -6.81
N VAL A 93 0.30 7.35 -6.56
CA VAL A 93 1.30 6.62 -5.78
C VAL A 93 1.63 5.31 -6.49
N VAL A 94 2.72 4.70 -6.10
CA VAL A 94 3.15 3.44 -6.69
C VAL A 94 2.89 2.32 -5.69
N ILE A 95 2.30 1.23 -6.20
CA ILE A 95 2.18 -0.04 -5.49
C ILE A 95 3.05 -1.05 -6.22
N THR A 96 3.96 -1.70 -5.52
CA THR A 96 4.79 -2.73 -6.13
C THR A 96 4.39 -4.11 -5.63
N THR A 97 4.44 -5.08 -6.52
CA THR A 97 4.12 -6.47 -6.21
C THR A 97 5.16 -7.38 -6.83
N ASP A 98 5.35 -8.56 -6.25
CA ASP A 98 6.11 -9.61 -6.91
C ASP A 98 5.37 -10.06 -8.16
N THR A 99 6.11 -10.47 -9.18
CA THR A 99 5.53 -10.86 -10.48
C THR A 99 4.64 -12.09 -10.38
N ASP A 100 4.91 -12.96 -9.42
CA ASP A 100 4.15 -14.19 -9.17
C ASP A 100 3.08 -14.05 -8.08
N ASN A 101 2.96 -12.89 -7.47
CA ASN A 101 1.92 -12.63 -6.46
C ASN A 101 0.60 -12.27 -7.15
N THR A 102 -0.11 -13.31 -7.58
CA THR A 102 -1.37 -13.15 -8.30
C THR A 102 -2.41 -12.38 -7.51
N ALA A 103 -2.54 -12.64 -6.22
CA ALA A 103 -3.52 -11.97 -5.37
C ALA A 103 -3.28 -10.46 -5.30
N SER A 104 -2.02 -10.04 -5.11
CA SER A 104 -1.68 -8.61 -5.05
C SER A 104 -1.83 -7.94 -6.42
N ARG A 105 -1.47 -8.63 -7.51
CA ARG A 105 -1.66 -8.10 -8.86
C ARG A 105 -3.15 -7.88 -9.17
N LYS A 106 -4.00 -8.82 -8.77
CA LYS A 106 -5.47 -8.66 -8.91
C LYS A 106 -6.00 -7.50 -8.08
N THR A 107 -5.47 -7.32 -6.87
CA THR A 107 -5.83 -6.15 -6.05
C THR A 107 -5.54 -4.85 -6.81
N CYS A 108 -4.35 -4.72 -7.38
CA CYS A 108 -3.99 -3.55 -8.19
C CYS A 108 -4.90 -3.38 -9.40
N GLU A 109 -5.23 -4.46 -10.10
CA GLU A 109 -6.13 -4.43 -11.24
C GLU A 109 -7.53 -3.95 -10.84
N HIS A 110 -8.07 -4.47 -9.74
CA HIS A 110 -9.39 -4.05 -9.22
C HIS A 110 -9.40 -2.60 -8.74
N LEU A 111 -8.27 -2.08 -8.29
CA LEU A 111 -8.13 -0.67 -7.94
C LEU A 111 -8.08 0.25 -9.16
N GLY A 112 -8.00 -0.30 -10.36
CA GLY A 112 -7.85 0.47 -11.58
C GLY A 112 -6.43 0.97 -11.82
N CYS A 113 -5.45 0.37 -11.17
CA CYS A 113 -4.04 0.73 -11.35
C CYS A 113 -3.57 0.42 -12.78
N VAL A 114 -2.61 1.22 -13.24
CA VAL A 114 -1.94 1.01 -14.51
C VAL A 114 -0.59 0.35 -14.26
N LEU A 115 -0.32 -0.77 -14.91
CA LEU A 115 1.00 -1.39 -14.84
C LEU A 115 1.99 -0.53 -15.64
N GLU A 116 2.88 0.15 -14.95
CA GLU A 116 3.89 1.00 -15.58
C GLU A 116 5.01 0.16 -16.19
N SER A 117 5.53 -0.78 -15.41
CA SER A 117 6.67 -1.59 -15.82
C SER A 117 6.84 -2.79 -14.89
N ILE A 118 7.62 -3.75 -15.37
CA ILE A 118 8.18 -4.82 -14.55
C ILE A 118 9.68 -4.52 -14.44
N ALA A 119 10.12 -4.13 -13.25
CA ALA A 119 11.47 -3.66 -13.01
C ALA A 119 12.33 -4.74 -12.36
N ASP A 120 13.57 -4.87 -12.83
CA ASP A 120 14.58 -5.67 -12.15
C ASP A 120 15.01 -4.95 -10.88
N VAL A 121 15.08 -5.68 -9.76
CA VAL A 121 15.53 -5.14 -8.48
C VAL A 121 17.03 -5.32 -8.38
N PRO A 122 17.83 -4.22 -8.32
CA PRO A 122 19.27 -4.33 -8.12
C PRO A 122 19.59 -5.06 -6.81
N ASN A 123 20.72 -5.77 -6.77
CA ASN A 123 21.12 -6.56 -5.62
C ASN A 123 21.10 -5.78 -4.30
N GLU A 124 21.49 -4.52 -4.34
CA GLU A 124 21.51 -3.65 -3.14
C GLU A 124 20.15 -3.39 -2.52
N TYR A 125 19.06 -3.54 -3.30
CA TYR A 125 17.70 -3.33 -2.81
C TYR A 125 16.91 -4.62 -2.55
N ARG A 126 17.47 -5.79 -2.86
CA ARG A 126 16.77 -7.07 -2.72
C ARG A 126 16.41 -7.41 -1.28
N VAL A 127 17.28 -7.07 -0.32
CA VAL A 127 16.99 -7.29 1.11
C VAL A 127 15.76 -6.49 1.52
N LEU A 128 15.66 -5.22 1.09
CA LEU A 128 14.51 -4.37 1.35
C LEU A 128 13.22 -4.95 0.76
N CYS A 129 13.31 -5.61 -0.38
CA CYS A 129 12.18 -6.22 -1.09
C CYS A 129 12.00 -7.70 -0.77
N SER A 130 12.48 -8.18 0.39
CA SER A 130 12.36 -9.57 0.83
C SER A 130 12.94 -10.58 -0.15
N GLY A 131 14.01 -10.21 -0.84
CA GLY A 131 14.71 -11.05 -1.79
C GLY A 131 14.13 -11.07 -3.20
N SER A 132 13.13 -10.27 -3.50
CA SER A 132 12.51 -10.21 -4.83
C SER A 132 13.49 -9.73 -5.88
N GLU A 133 13.56 -10.46 -7.00
CA GLU A 133 14.42 -10.10 -8.14
C GLU A 133 13.73 -9.14 -9.11
N LYS A 134 12.41 -9.17 -9.18
CA LYS A 134 11.59 -8.32 -10.05
C LYS A 134 10.38 -7.80 -9.31
N LYS A 135 9.94 -6.60 -9.68
CA LYS A 135 8.72 -5.98 -9.16
C LYS A 135 7.85 -5.47 -10.30
N CYS A 136 6.57 -5.77 -10.22
CA CYS A 136 5.56 -5.04 -10.99
C CYS A 136 5.34 -3.70 -10.33
N ARG A 137 5.45 -2.62 -11.10
CA ARG A 137 5.17 -1.26 -10.61
C ARG A 137 3.82 -0.83 -11.15
N TYR A 138 2.86 -0.66 -10.26
CA TYR A 138 1.51 -0.20 -10.60
C TYR A 138 1.34 1.25 -10.15
N ILE A 139 0.76 2.06 -11.03
CA ILE A 139 0.40 3.44 -10.70
C ILE A 139 -1.05 3.45 -10.23
N TYR A 140 -1.26 3.89 -9.00
CA TYR A 140 -2.57 4.08 -8.39
C TYR A 140 -2.88 5.56 -8.37
N PHE A 141 -3.87 5.98 -9.17
CA PHE A 141 -4.21 7.39 -9.29
C PHE A 141 -5.10 7.84 -8.14
N VAL A 142 -4.79 9.02 -7.61
CA VAL A 142 -5.61 9.67 -6.59
C VAL A 142 -6.78 10.34 -7.29
N ARG A 143 -8.00 9.97 -6.90
CA ARG A 143 -9.23 10.50 -7.49
C ARG A 143 -9.56 11.85 -6.89
N GLU A 144 -10.23 12.69 -7.68
CA GLU A 144 -10.79 13.92 -7.17
C GLU A 144 -11.99 13.65 -6.26
N GLU A 145 -12.30 14.58 -5.37
CA GLU A 145 -13.29 14.38 -4.33
C GLU A 145 -14.69 14.03 -4.86
N ASN A 146 -15.02 14.48 -6.08
CA ASN A 146 -16.35 14.30 -6.68
C ASN A 146 -16.42 13.16 -7.70
N GLU A 147 -15.40 12.31 -7.74
CA GLU A 147 -15.36 11.15 -8.65
C GLU A 147 -15.88 9.86 -8.03
#